data_79a11243263ba60f7631398b52035cca
#
_entry.id   79a11243263ba60f7631398b52035cca
#
_cell.length_a   1.000
_cell.length_b   1.000
_cell.length_c   1.000
_cell.angle_alpha   90.00
_cell.angle_beta   90.00
_cell.angle_gamma   90.00
#
_symmetry.space_group_name_H-M   'P 1'
#
loop_
_entity.id
_entity.type
_entity.pdbx_description
1 polymer ?
#
loop_
_entity_poly.entity_id
_entity_poly.type
_entity_poly.pdbx_seq_one_letter_code
_entity_poly.pdbx_strand_id
1 'polypeptide(L)'
;MAVVIRRASLEDLPAIIKIQHSAFEIESRLYGGRPIPPMWETVDDVAADWPSTLVLVAEVDGQIVGSVRGRLDGDTCHVGRLSVHPEHQGRGVGTQLMLAVEEAFPQARRFELFTGHLSERNLRLYGRIGYVEFRREPVGDGVWLVYMQKDGTTASASSA
;
A
#
# COMPACT_ATOMS: atom_id res chain seq x y z
N MET A 1 -12.24 5.81 -18.36
CA MET A 1 -12.09 4.54 -17.65
C MET A 1 -12.47 4.75 -16.19
N ALA A 2 -13.55 4.13 -15.77
CA ALA A 2 -14.04 4.29 -14.40
C ALA A 2 -13.35 3.29 -13.47
N VAL A 3 -12.77 3.80 -12.39
CA VAL A 3 -12.16 2.98 -11.34
C VAL A 3 -13.12 2.93 -10.15
N VAL A 4 -13.45 1.73 -9.71
CA VAL A 4 -14.28 1.51 -8.54
C VAL A 4 -13.40 0.98 -7.41
N ILE A 5 -13.39 1.68 -6.28
CA ILE A 5 -12.67 1.22 -5.08
C ILE A 5 -13.71 0.60 -4.14
N ARG A 6 -13.43 -0.61 -3.69
CA ARG A 6 -14.31 -1.30 -2.75
C ARG A 6 -13.51 -2.16 -1.77
N ARG A 7 -14.16 -2.58 -0.71
CA ARG A 7 -13.59 -3.55 0.23
C ARG A 7 -13.47 -4.89 -0.46
N ALA A 8 -12.35 -5.58 -0.25
CA ALA A 8 -12.14 -6.91 -0.78
C ALA A 8 -12.93 -7.95 0.01
N SER A 9 -13.28 -9.04 -0.66
CA SER A 9 -13.80 -10.24 -0.03
C SER A 9 -12.71 -11.33 -0.09
N LEU A 10 -12.90 -12.42 0.66
CA LEU A 10 -11.95 -13.54 0.64
C LEU A 10 -11.82 -14.14 -0.77
N GLU A 11 -12.88 -14.08 -1.56
CA GLU A 11 -12.87 -14.57 -2.95
C GLU A 11 -11.96 -13.77 -3.86
N ASP A 12 -11.63 -12.54 -3.50
CA ASP A 12 -10.74 -11.67 -4.27
C ASP A 12 -9.26 -12.01 -4.08
N LEU A 13 -8.91 -12.76 -3.02
CA LEU A 13 -7.51 -13.00 -2.66
C LEU A 13 -6.64 -13.58 -3.76
N PRO A 14 -7.09 -14.58 -4.54
CA PRO A 14 -6.24 -15.09 -5.63
C PRO A 14 -5.86 -14.01 -6.64
N ALA A 15 -6.78 -13.13 -7.01
CA ALA A 15 -6.52 -12.03 -7.94
C ALA A 15 -5.59 -10.98 -7.30
N ILE A 16 -5.80 -10.66 -6.03
CA ILE A 16 -4.98 -9.72 -5.28
C ILE A 16 -3.53 -10.20 -5.23
N ILE A 17 -3.31 -11.46 -4.85
CA ILE A 17 -1.96 -12.03 -4.72
C ILE A 17 -1.24 -12.05 -6.06
N LYS A 18 -1.94 -12.38 -7.14
CA LYS A 18 -1.36 -12.37 -8.48
C LYS A 18 -0.86 -10.98 -8.87
N ILE A 19 -1.66 -9.95 -8.63
CA ILE A 19 -1.29 -8.56 -8.92
C ILE A 19 -0.13 -8.13 -8.03
N GLN A 20 -0.18 -8.48 -6.76
CA GLN A 20 0.88 -8.17 -5.80
C GLN A 20 2.21 -8.75 -6.24
N HIS A 21 2.25 -10.04 -6.61
CA HIS A 21 3.47 -10.68 -7.07
C HIS A 21 4.02 -10.00 -8.31
N SER A 22 3.16 -9.66 -9.28
CA SER A 22 3.59 -8.99 -10.51
C SER A 22 4.16 -7.60 -10.23
N ALA A 23 3.48 -6.82 -9.40
CA ALA A 23 3.91 -5.46 -9.08
C ALA A 23 5.23 -5.45 -8.32
N PHE A 24 5.37 -6.32 -7.32
CA PHE A 24 6.59 -6.38 -6.52
C PHE A 24 7.75 -7.09 -7.21
N GLU A 25 7.50 -7.92 -8.20
CA GLU A 25 8.56 -8.44 -9.06
C GLU A 25 9.25 -7.31 -9.81
N ILE A 26 8.48 -6.36 -10.35
CA ILE A 26 9.03 -5.18 -11.00
C ILE A 26 9.83 -4.35 -10.00
N GLU A 27 9.27 -4.15 -8.81
CA GLU A 27 9.92 -3.41 -7.73
C GLU A 27 11.25 -4.05 -7.34
N SER A 28 11.29 -5.38 -7.21
CA SER A 28 12.51 -6.10 -6.82
C SER A 28 13.66 -5.91 -7.81
N ARG A 29 13.37 -5.65 -9.08
CA ARG A 29 14.39 -5.41 -10.10
C ARG A 29 15.22 -4.16 -9.81
N LEU A 30 14.65 -3.19 -9.11
CA LEU A 30 15.37 -2.00 -8.67
C LEU A 30 16.47 -2.36 -7.66
N TYR A 31 16.33 -3.50 -7.00
CA TYR A 31 17.21 -3.97 -5.94
C TYR A 31 17.98 -5.22 -6.34
N GLY A 32 18.28 -5.38 -7.63
CA GLY A 32 19.05 -6.50 -8.14
C GLY A 32 18.28 -7.80 -8.37
N GLY A 33 16.94 -7.72 -8.41
CA GLY A 33 16.09 -8.87 -8.67
C GLY A 33 15.89 -9.81 -7.49
N ARG A 34 16.21 -9.37 -6.29
CA ARG A 34 16.06 -10.22 -5.10
C ARG A 34 14.59 -10.37 -4.73
N PRO A 35 14.19 -11.58 -4.30
CA PRO A 35 12.85 -11.76 -3.76
C PRO A 35 12.66 -10.89 -2.51
N ILE A 36 11.49 -10.26 -2.41
CA ILE A 36 11.09 -9.46 -1.24
C ILE A 36 9.80 -10.06 -0.67
N PRO A 37 9.50 -9.84 0.62
CA PRO A 37 8.37 -10.51 1.28
C PRO A 37 7.04 -10.51 0.53
N PRO A 38 6.60 -9.41 -0.13
CA PRO A 38 5.35 -9.44 -0.88
C PRO A 38 5.30 -10.46 -2.01
N MET A 39 6.45 -10.92 -2.49
CA MET A 39 6.52 -11.86 -3.63
C MET A 39 6.25 -13.30 -3.22
N TRP A 40 6.44 -13.65 -1.95
CA TRP A 40 6.16 -15.01 -1.48
C TRP A 40 4.97 -15.10 -0.54
N GLU A 41 4.29 -13.99 -0.28
CA GLU A 41 3.06 -14.02 0.50
C GLU A 41 1.97 -14.79 -0.25
N THR A 42 1.23 -15.62 0.47
CA THR A 42 0.20 -16.49 -0.09
C THR A 42 -1.20 -16.02 0.28
N VAL A 43 -2.20 -16.58 -0.39
CA VAL A 43 -3.61 -16.36 -0.03
C VAL A 43 -3.87 -16.69 1.44
N ASP A 44 -3.32 -17.81 1.92
CA ASP A 44 -3.51 -18.23 3.32
C ASP A 44 -2.88 -17.25 4.32
N ASP A 45 -1.73 -16.67 3.97
CA ASP A 45 -1.08 -15.66 4.81
C ASP A 45 -1.99 -14.43 5.00
N VAL A 46 -2.58 -13.95 3.92
CA VAL A 46 -3.47 -12.79 3.96
C VAL A 46 -4.77 -13.12 4.68
N ALA A 47 -5.32 -14.30 4.43
CA ALA A 47 -6.55 -14.74 5.08
C ALA A 47 -6.40 -14.84 6.60
N ALA A 48 -5.21 -15.25 7.08
CA ALA A 48 -4.92 -15.34 8.51
C ALA A 48 -4.99 -13.97 9.20
N ASP A 49 -4.63 -12.90 8.50
CA ASP A 49 -4.66 -11.53 9.04
C ASP A 49 -5.99 -10.80 8.79
N TRP A 50 -6.95 -11.48 8.16
CA TRP A 50 -8.20 -10.85 7.70
C TRP A 50 -8.95 -10.07 8.79
N PRO A 51 -9.08 -10.60 10.02
CA PRO A 51 -9.85 -9.91 11.06
C PRO A 51 -9.24 -8.58 11.49
N SER A 52 -7.92 -8.39 11.34
CA SER A 52 -7.20 -7.21 11.82
C SER A 52 -6.75 -6.27 10.71
N THR A 53 -7.00 -6.63 9.45
CA THR A 53 -6.51 -5.89 8.30
C THR A 53 -7.65 -5.55 7.35
N LEU A 54 -7.74 -4.28 6.97
CA LEU A 54 -8.65 -3.85 5.90
C LEU A 54 -7.93 -4.00 4.57
N VAL A 55 -8.56 -4.67 3.62
CA VAL A 55 -8.04 -4.81 2.25
C VAL A 55 -9.02 -4.15 1.30
N LEU A 56 -8.52 -3.21 0.50
CA LEU A 56 -9.28 -2.54 -0.55
C LEU A 56 -8.77 -2.98 -1.92
N VAL A 57 -9.68 -3.04 -2.88
CA VAL A 57 -9.35 -3.32 -4.27
C VAL A 57 -9.86 -2.22 -5.18
N ALA A 58 -9.15 -2.04 -6.29
CA ALA A 58 -9.58 -1.18 -7.38
C ALA A 58 -10.02 -2.08 -8.55
N GLU A 59 -11.20 -1.82 -9.09
CA GLU A 59 -11.73 -2.53 -10.24
C GLU A 59 -11.89 -1.61 -11.44
N VAL A 60 -11.58 -2.15 -12.61
CA VAL A 60 -11.86 -1.52 -13.90
C VAL A 60 -12.55 -2.58 -14.75
N ASP A 61 -13.75 -2.25 -15.22
CA ASP A 61 -14.56 -3.16 -16.03
C ASP A 61 -14.76 -4.54 -15.37
N GLY A 62 -14.98 -4.54 -14.05
CA GLY A 62 -15.21 -5.76 -13.28
C GLY A 62 -13.95 -6.56 -12.95
N GLN A 63 -12.78 -6.11 -13.35
CA GLN A 63 -11.52 -6.79 -13.07
C GLN A 63 -10.71 -6.04 -12.02
N ILE A 64 -10.13 -6.77 -11.07
CA ILE A 64 -9.26 -6.18 -10.06
C ILE A 64 -7.94 -5.78 -10.72
N VAL A 65 -7.56 -4.51 -10.57
CA VAL A 65 -6.34 -3.95 -11.14
C VAL A 65 -5.40 -3.38 -10.08
N GLY A 66 -5.81 -3.36 -8.83
CA GLY A 66 -4.96 -2.88 -7.75
C GLY A 66 -5.52 -3.22 -6.38
N SER A 67 -4.68 -3.07 -5.37
CA SER A 67 -5.03 -3.37 -3.97
C SER A 67 -4.14 -2.59 -3.02
N VAL A 68 -4.64 -2.38 -1.80
CA VAL A 68 -3.89 -1.76 -0.70
C VAL A 68 -4.44 -2.31 0.61
N ARG A 69 -3.63 -2.27 1.66
CA ARG A 69 -4.04 -2.72 2.99
C ARG A 69 -3.82 -1.63 4.03
N GLY A 70 -4.68 -1.63 5.05
CA GLY A 70 -4.52 -0.78 6.21
C GLY A 70 -4.79 -1.56 7.48
N ARG A 71 -4.01 -1.27 8.53
CA ARG A 71 -4.16 -1.90 9.84
C ARG A 71 -3.95 -0.84 10.92
N LEU A 72 -4.93 -0.73 11.81
CA LEU A 72 -4.85 0.22 12.92
C LEU A 72 -4.13 -0.43 14.10
N ASP A 73 -3.13 0.27 14.61
CA ASP A 73 -2.39 -0.10 15.80
C ASP A 73 -2.36 1.13 16.71
N GLY A 74 -3.17 1.12 17.77
CA GLY A 74 -3.38 2.33 18.57
C GLY A 74 -3.98 3.44 17.71
N ASP A 75 -3.30 4.57 17.64
CA ASP A 75 -3.72 5.75 16.87
C ASP A 75 -3.08 5.80 15.47
N THR A 76 -2.24 4.82 15.13
CA THR A 76 -1.51 4.79 13.86
C THR A 76 -2.12 3.73 12.93
N CYS A 77 -2.43 4.15 11.72
CA CYS A 77 -2.80 3.21 10.66
C CYS A 77 -1.56 2.90 9.82
N HIS A 78 -1.18 1.63 9.79
CA HIS A 78 -0.10 1.15 8.94
C HIS A 78 -0.68 0.80 7.57
N VAL A 79 -0.19 1.46 6.54
CA VAL A 79 -0.61 1.24 5.15
C VAL A 79 0.47 0.44 4.44
N GLY A 80 0.08 -0.58 3.71
CA GLY A 80 1.06 -1.43 3.03
C GLY A 80 0.49 -2.18 1.84
N ARG A 81 1.38 -2.88 1.18
CA ARG A 81 1.06 -3.75 0.04
C ARG A 81 0.31 -3.03 -1.09
N LEU A 82 0.56 -1.74 -1.29
CA LEU A 82 0.00 -1.05 -2.45
C LEU A 82 0.54 -1.71 -3.72
N SER A 83 -0.38 -2.20 -4.54
CA SER A 83 -0.04 -2.92 -5.76
C SER A 83 -0.99 -2.46 -6.86
N VAL A 84 -0.44 -2.16 -8.03
CA VAL A 84 -1.22 -1.81 -9.21
C VAL A 84 -0.71 -2.64 -10.37
N HIS A 85 -1.63 -3.25 -11.11
CA HIS A 85 -1.28 -4.04 -12.28
C HIS A 85 -0.43 -3.20 -13.23
N PRO A 86 0.68 -3.75 -13.76
CA PRO A 86 1.60 -2.96 -14.59
C PRO A 86 0.94 -2.19 -15.73
N GLU A 87 -0.09 -2.77 -16.36
CA GLU A 87 -0.81 -2.12 -17.46
C GLU A 87 -1.68 -0.94 -17.01
N HIS A 88 -1.94 -0.81 -15.71
CA HIS A 88 -2.77 0.25 -15.14
C HIS A 88 -1.97 1.26 -14.32
N GLN A 89 -0.65 1.13 -14.28
CA GLN A 89 0.20 2.11 -13.60
C GLN A 89 0.25 3.43 -14.36
N GLY A 90 0.48 4.53 -13.61
CA GLY A 90 0.52 5.86 -14.20
C GLY A 90 -0.83 6.47 -14.54
N ARG A 91 -1.93 5.86 -14.08
CA ARG A 91 -3.30 6.31 -14.35
C ARG A 91 -4.05 6.76 -13.09
N GLY A 92 -3.35 6.95 -11.99
CA GLY A 92 -3.94 7.42 -10.75
C GLY A 92 -4.61 6.37 -9.88
N VAL A 93 -4.53 5.10 -10.23
CA VAL A 93 -5.14 3.99 -9.44
C VAL A 93 -4.51 3.92 -8.05
N GLY A 94 -3.19 4.00 -7.97
CA GLY A 94 -2.48 3.98 -6.68
C GLY A 94 -2.89 5.13 -5.78
N THR A 95 -3.01 6.33 -6.34
CA THR A 95 -3.46 7.51 -5.59
C THR A 95 -4.88 7.30 -5.05
N GLN A 96 -5.78 6.79 -5.88
CA GLN A 96 -7.17 6.55 -5.45
C GLN A 96 -7.24 5.51 -4.34
N LEU A 97 -6.45 4.44 -4.43
CA LEU A 97 -6.37 3.42 -3.38
C LEU A 97 -5.85 4.01 -2.07
N MET A 98 -4.80 4.81 -2.13
CA MET A 98 -4.23 5.45 -0.95
C MET A 98 -5.22 6.38 -0.26
N LEU A 99 -5.90 7.24 -1.03
CA LEU A 99 -6.89 8.14 -0.46
C LEU A 99 -8.08 7.37 0.14
N ALA A 100 -8.48 6.28 -0.50
CA ALA A 100 -9.58 5.45 -0.01
C ALA A 100 -9.22 4.75 1.30
N VAL A 101 -8.01 4.21 1.43
CA VAL A 101 -7.61 3.56 2.68
C VAL A 101 -7.50 4.57 3.82
N GLU A 102 -7.07 5.79 3.54
CA GLU A 102 -7.05 6.85 4.56
C GLU A 102 -8.47 7.20 5.04
N GLU A 103 -9.41 7.32 4.11
CA GLU A 103 -10.82 7.59 4.46
C GLU A 103 -11.45 6.47 5.30
N ALA A 104 -10.96 5.25 5.13
CA ALA A 104 -11.49 4.10 5.86
C ALA A 104 -11.08 4.08 7.34
N PHE A 105 -10.09 4.91 7.73
CA PHE A 105 -9.60 4.99 9.11
C PHE A 105 -9.69 6.43 9.65
N PRO A 106 -10.91 6.99 9.78
CA PRO A 106 -11.07 8.36 10.27
C PRO A 106 -10.59 8.55 11.72
N GLN A 107 -10.48 7.47 12.48
CA GLN A 107 -10.00 7.49 13.86
C GLN A 107 -8.46 7.53 13.96
N ALA A 108 -7.74 7.31 12.87
CA ALA A 108 -6.29 7.33 12.89
C ALA A 108 -5.77 8.76 13.06
N ARG A 109 -4.82 8.94 13.98
CA ARG A 109 -4.14 10.23 14.16
C ARG A 109 -3.00 10.39 13.19
N ARG A 110 -2.43 9.27 12.71
CA ARG A 110 -1.38 9.30 11.70
C ARG A 110 -1.44 8.04 10.86
N PHE A 111 -0.92 8.18 9.65
CA PHE A 111 -0.69 7.06 8.73
C PHE A 111 0.81 6.87 8.58
N GLU A 112 1.24 5.62 8.57
CA GLU A 112 2.65 5.27 8.41
C GLU A 112 2.78 4.21 7.32
N LEU A 113 3.83 4.34 6.53
CA LEU A 113 4.18 3.35 5.52
C LEU A 113 5.69 3.34 5.34
N PHE A 114 6.18 2.35 4.62
CA PHE A 114 7.57 2.33 4.20
C PHE A 114 7.68 1.84 2.76
N THR A 115 8.77 2.23 2.12
CA THR A 115 9.11 1.76 0.77
C THR A 115 10.63 1.75 0.64
N GLY A 116 11.15 1.04 -0.37
CA GLY A 116 12.58 1.02 -0.61
C GLY A 116 13.10 2.35 -1.14
N HIS A 117 14.36 2.66 -0.82
CA HIS A 117 14.95 3.96 -1.17
C HIS A 117 15.12 4.18 -2.69
N LEU A 118 15.12 3.12 -3.49
CA LEU A 118 15.22 3.21 -4.95
C LEU A 118 13.84 3.25 -5.64
N SER A 119 12.76 3.15 -4.87
CA SER A 119 11.40 3.13 -5.38
C SER A 119 10.89 4.55 -5.62
N GLU A 120 11.48 5.24 -6.59
CA GLU A 120 11.21 6.66 -6.85
C GLU A 120 9.74 6.95 -7.16
N ARG A 121 9.09 6.06 -7.90
CA ARG A 121 7.67 6.20 -8.23
C ARG A 121 6.83 6.24 -6.95
N ASN A 122 7.07 5.33 -6.03
CA ASN A 122 6.36 5.27 -4.76
C ASN A 122 6.66 6.49 -3.89
N LEU A 123 7.92 6.87 -3.78
CA LEU A 123 8.32 8.04 -3.02
C LEU A 123 7.62 9.31 -3.52
N ARG A 124 7.52 9.47 -4.84
CA ARG A 124 6.83 10.62 -5.43
C ARG A 124 5.32 10.56 -5.18
N LEU A 125 4.71 9.38 -5.33
CA LEU A 125 3.28 9.23 -5.09
C LEU A 125 2.94 9.60 -3.66
N TYR A 126 3.65 9.02 -2.69
CA TYR A 126 3.38 9.28 -1.28
C TYR A 126 3.64 10.74 -0.91
N GLY A 127 4.73 11.32 -1.42
CA GLY A 127 5.04 12.73 -1.18
C GLY A 127 3.94 13.67 -1.70
N ARG A 128 3.38 13.37 -2.88
CA ARG A 128 2.30 14.20 -3.48
C ARG A 128 1.03 14.19 -2.65
N ILE A 129 0.75 13.11 -1.93
CA ILE A 129 -0.46 13.03 -1.12
C ILE A 129 -0.23 13.36 0.36
N GLY A 130 0.96 13.87 0.68
CA GLY A 130 1.22 14.47 2.00
C GLY A 130 2.11 13.68 2.95
N TYR A 131 2.64 12.54 2.52
CA TYR A 131 3.58 11.79 3.36
C TYR A 131 4.95 12.43 3.36
N VAL A 132 5.60 12.45 4.53
CA VAL A 132 6.97 12.93 4.70
C VAL A 132 7.82 11.86 5.35
N GLU A 133 9.06 11.77 4.92
CA GLU A 133 10.03 10.84 5.49
C GLU A 133 10.37 11.24 6.92
N PHE A 134 10.42 10.25 7.82
CA PHE A 134 10.80 10.50 9.21
C PHE A 134 11.91 9.59 9.72
N ARG A 135 12.24 8.50 9.03
CA ARG A 135 13.40 7.68 9.36
C ARG A 135 13.76 6.74 8.21
N ARG A 136 14.95 6.18 8.26
CA ARG A 136 15.43 5.13 7.35
C ARG A 136 16.04 3.99 8.12
N GLU A 137 15.90 2.78 7.61
CA GLU A 137 16.54 1.60 8.20
C GLU A 137 17.28 0.81 7.12
N PRO A 138 18.56 0.44 7.37
CA PRO A 138 19.25 -0.45 6.46
C PRO A 138 18.73 -1.89 6.63
N VAL A 139 18.52 -2.58 5.51
CA VAL A 139 18.06 -3.99 5.54
C VAL A 139 19.08 -4.92 4.88
N GLY A 140 20.32 -4.44 4.68
CA GLY A 140 21.40 -5.21 4.08
C GLY A 140 21.60 -4.91 2.61
N ASP A 141 22.79 -5.25 2.10
CA ASP A 141 23.14 -5.18 0.68
C ASP A 141 22.93 -3.80 0.04
N GLY A 142 23.11 -2.74 0.82
CA GLY A 142 22.95 -1.36 0.34
C GLY A 142 21.50 -0.92 0.16
N VAL A 143 20.54 -1.72 0.63
CA VAL A 143 19.12 -1.38 0.56
C VAL A 143 18.68 -0.70 1.84
N TRP A 144 17.93 0.40 1.72
CA TRP A 144 17.35 1.13 2.82
C TRP A 144 15.84 1.18 2.69
N LEU A 145 15.13 1.02 3.81
CA LEU A 145 13.71 1.29 3.88
C LEU A 145 13.50 2.74 4.31
N VAL A 146 12.67 3.45 3.59
CA VAL A 146 12.29 4.83 3.87
C VAL A 146 10.91 4.80 4.53
N TYR A 147 10.86 5.23 5.79
CA TYR A 147 9.61 5.30 6.55
C TYR A 147 9.01 6.68 6.40
N MET A 148 7.74 6.74 6.05
CA MET A 148 7.03 7.98 5.80
C MET A 148 5.76 8.03 6.64
N GLN A 149 5.33 9.25 6.99
CA GLN A 149 4.12 9.47 7.80
C GLN A 149 3.32 10.64 7.27
N LYS A 150 2.04 10.62 7.60
CA LYS A 150 1.08 11.67 7.29
C LYS A 150 0.11 11.79 8.46
N ASP A 151 -0.20 13.01 8.88
CA ASP A 151 -1.20 13.22 9.94
C ASP A 151 -2.60 12.88 9.42
N GLY A 152 -3.38 12.22 10.27
CA GLY A 152 -4.79 11.98 10.00
C GLY A 152 -5.63 13.22 10.34
N THR A 153 -6.86 13.25 9.83
CA THR A 153 -7.79 14.35 10.10
C THR A 153 -8.08 14.51 11.60
N THR A 154 -8.10 13.41 12.35
CA THR A 154 -8.28 13.45 13.80
C THR A 154 -7.15 14.20 14.51
N ALA A 155 -5.88 13.99 14.07
CA ALA A 155 -4.74 14.71 14.62
C ALA A 155 -4.82 16.19 14.31
N SER A 156 -5.18 16.55 13.07
CA SER A 156 -5.36 17.94 12.66
C SER A 156 -6.47 18.62 13.45
N ALA A 157 -7.59 17.94 13.70
CA ALA A 157 -8.70 18.46 14.49
C ALA A 157 -8.32 18.66 15.95
N SER A 158 -7.48 17.79 16.52
CA SER A 158 -7.07 17.90 17.93
C SER A 158 -6.00 18.95 18.17
N SER A 159 -5.30 19.41 17.12
CA SER A 159 -4.30 20.46 17.25
C SER A 159 -4.87 21.86 17.15
N ALA A 160 -6.13 21.97 16.84
CA ALA A 160 -6.86 23.24 16.81
C ALA A 160 -7.42 23.61 18.23
#